data_7ea116dc2b64baf2a8f387d1a09f0514
#
_entry.id   7ea116dc2b64baf2a8f387d1a09f0514
#
_cell.length_a   1.000
_cell.length_b   1.000
_cell.length_c   1.000
_cell.angle_alpha   90.00
_cell.angle_beta   90.00
_cell.angle_gamma   90.00
#
_symmetry.space_group_name_H-M   'P 1'
#
loop_
_entity.id
_entity.type
_entity.pdbx_description
1 polymer ?
#
loop_
_entity_poly.entity_id
_entity_poly.type
_entity_poly.pdbx_seq_one_letter_code
_entity_poly.pdbx_strand_id
1 'polypeptide(L)'
;MQGIHFKFGRKLVILAFIALLVSSGLWYLYFYSLPAPVVTKKELVGIVTINEPILTASTADKYTSIINLAVMNDSVKGVMVRLDCPGGYAHLVEQIYLDVLQLKQKKPLVASVASALSGGYYIAVAADYIYVYPTSMVGNIGVIGVGPPVLIPSETVLESGPQKVTGFLMSYFPFNLSHALDSFVSAVMSGRGGRLKISSTQLRSGLIYFGSEAISVGLADEVGSLQKAIDRIVKEAKLIKYEVVDLNKAYEQRQYPTKVSSQGNIEWGNLTVETLNNINPPPALYYLYLPSKSFAKDLYHNESSTGTPALNFTGREKGVVLVDRTHGNLVSSWEFNTLAGELAKRNWTVGFVYRWSEMDSALDSASCLIVAAPTIQYSESELSRIEKFVNDGGTLLLFFDPASEYVEVPTLFEPMNTLSTRFGLLYAKGYLYNMEEHYGFYRNIYVRGFEDHELTKGLSSIVLFTATQIYTAGTRVAWTTGNTYSSTAERASNYTTIAFVEGKGKVIAFGDLSFLDEPFCYVGDNYRLMQNLVSIITEAHR
;
A
#
# COMPACT_ATOMS: atom_id res chain seq x y z
N MET A 1 -1.01 110.50 -13.35
CA MET A 1 -0.80 109.10 -13.69
C MET A 1 -1.62 108.78 -14.91
N GLN A 2 -0.97 108.68 -16.10
CA GLN A 2 -1.62 108.36 -17.35
C GLN A 2 -1.73 106.81 -17.50
N GLY A 3 -2.97 106.32 -17.58
CA GLY A 3 -3.26 104.95 -17.84
C GLY A 3 -3.07 104.60 -19.32
N ILE A 4 -2.17 103.76 -19.66
CA ILE A 4 -1.97 103.26 -21.03
C ILE A 4 -3.04 102.18 -21.30
N HIS A 5 -4.04 102.57 -22.11
CA HIS A 5 -5.02 101.63 -22.65
C HIS A 5 -4.48 100.96 -23.93
N PHE A 6 -4.04 99.70 -23.76
CA PHE A 6 -3.73 98.83 -24.90
C PHE A 6 -5.04 98.37 -25.56
N LYS A 7 -5.42 98.96 -26.68
CA LYS A 7 -6.51 98.47 -27.57
C LYS A 7 -5.96 97.29 -28.35
N PHE A 8 -6.11 96.05 -27.80
CA PHE A 8 -5.88 94.86 -28.60
C PHE A 8 -6.94 94.80 -29.73
N GLY A 9 -6.49 94.87 -30.97
CA GLY A 9 -7.39 94.80 -32.13
C GLY A 9 -8.07 93.43 -32.18
N ARG A 10 -9.38 93.43 -32.41
CA ARG A 10 -10.23 92.21 -32.47
C ARG A 10 -9.63 91.08 -33.34
N LYS A 11 -8.84 91.44 -34.35
CA LYS A 11 -8.12 90.52 -35.24
C LYS A 11 -6.97 89.76 -34.53
N LEU A 12 -6.30 90.39 -33.59
CA LEU A 12 -5.19 89.80 -32.84
C LEU A 12 -5.70 88.79 -31.82
N VAL A 13 -6.86 89.03 -31.22
CA VAL A 13 -7.50 88.06 -30.29
C VAL A 13 -8.01 86.84 -31.05
N ILE A 14 -8.56 86.99 -32.26
CA ILE A 14 -9.01 85.91 -33.11
C ILE A 14 -7.81 85.06 -33.58
N LEU A 15 -6.68 85.65 -33.95
CA LEU A 15 -5.47 84.93 -34.33
C LEU A 15 -4.87 84.17 -33.16
N ALA A 16 -4.84 84.70 -31.94
CA ALA A 16 -4.39 84.03 -30.75
C ALA A 16 -5.31 82.84 -30.41
N PHE A 17 -6.61 82.96 -30.60
CA PHE A 17 -7.55 81.85 -30.35
C PHE A 17 -7.41 80.73 -31.37
N ILE A 18 -7.21 81.06 -32.65
CA ILE A 18 -6.92 80.07 -33.70
C ILE A 18 -5.59 79.37 -33.45
N ALA A 19 -4.54 80.11 -33.06
CA ALA A 19 -3.25 79.52 -32.72
C ALA A 19 -3.36 78.59 -31.52
N LEU A 20 -4.19 78.89 -30.53
CA LEU A 20 -4.43 78.04 -29.35
C LEU A 20 -5.24 76.81 -29.73
N LEU A 21 -6.23 76.90 -30.63
CA LEU A 21 -6.94 75.73 -31.13
C LEU A 21 -6.06 74.82 -31.99
N VAL A 22 -5.20 75.39 -32.83
CA VAL A 22 -4.28 74.60 -33.67
C VAL A 22 -3.23 73.96 -32.81
N SER A 23 -2.66 74.64 -31.80
CA SER A 23 -1.70 74.06 -30.89
C SER A 23 -2.29 72.96 -29.99
N SER A 24 -3.54 73.16 -29.51
CA SER A 24 -4.24 72.15 -28.75
C SER A 24 -4.62 70.94 -29.63
N GLY A 25 -4.98 71.15 -30.89
CA GLY A 25 -5.20 70.04 -31.85
C GLY A 25 -3.95 69.28 -32.20
N LEU A 26 -2.81 69.96 -32.39
CA LEU A 26 -1.53 69.37 -32.63
C LEU A 26 -1.03 68.60 -31.39
N TRP A 27 -1.27 69.14 -30.20
CA TRP A 27 -0.94 68.46 -28.91
C TRP A 27 -1.80 67.22 -28.72
N TYR A 28 -3.09 67.26 -29.03
CA TYR A 28 -4.00 66.14 -29.00
C TYR A 28 -3.57 65.03 -29.98
N LEU A 29 -3.24 65.41 -31.24
CA LEU A 29 -2.72 64.48 -32.24
C LEU A 29 -1.39 63.89 -31.84
N TYR A 30 -0.47 64.67 -31.24
CA TYR A 30 0.81 64.17 -30.74
C TYR A 30 0.63 63.16 -29.60
N PHE A 31 -0.26 63.43 -28.64
CA PHE A 31 -0.56 62.48 -27.55
C PHE A 31 -1.30 61.23 -28.03
N TYR A 32 -2.18 61.37 -29.03
CA TYR A 32 -2.90 60.23 -29.61
C TYR A 32 -2.01 59.38 -30.57
N SER A 33 -0.98 59.96 -31.14
CA SER A 33 -0.04 59.27 -32.01
C SER A 33 1.11 58.59 -31.25
N LEU A 34 1.25 58.88 -29.94
CA LEU A 34 2.16 58.11 -29.12
C LEU A 34 1.62 56.66 -29.01
N PRO A 35 2.39 55.65 -29.46
CA PRO A 35 1.95 54.30 -29.27
C PRO A 35 1.73 54.11 -27.76
N ALA A 36 0.54 53.63 -27.38
CA ALA A 36 0.28 53.25 -25.99
C ALA A 36 1.46 52.39 -25.50
N PRO A 37 1.98 52.66 -24.30
CA PRO A 37 3.10 51.86 -23.80
C PRO A 37 2.67 50.40 -23.93
N VAL A 38 3.37 49.67 -24.80
CA VAL A 38 3.20 48.21 -24.91
C VAL A 38 3.61 47.68 -23.56
N VAL A 39 2.64 47.45 -22.69
CA VAL A 39 2.85 46.68 -21.47
C VAL A 39 3.16 45.29 -21.94
N THR A 40 4.43 45.05 -22.17
CA THR A 40 4.92 43.69 -22.45
C THR A 40 4.55 42.86 -21.25
N LYS A 41 3.51 42.02 -21.41
CA LYS A 41 3.10 41.08 -20.38
C LYS A 41 4.32 40.23 -20.05
N LYS A 42 4.82 40.34 -18.81
CA LYS A 42 6.02 39.60 -18.40
C LYS A 42 5.77 38.12 -18.61
N GLU A 43 6.68 37.45 -19.28
CA GLU A 43 6.62 36.00 -19.44
C GLU A 43 7.16 35.34 -18.17
N LEU A 44 6.46 34.36 -17.65
CA LEU A 44 6.75 33.73 -16.37
C LEU A 44 7.04 32.24 -16.55
N VAL A 45 8.02 31.74 -15.79
CA VAL A 45 8.22 30.33 -15.50
C VAL A 45 7.69 30.08 -14.09
N GLY A 46 6.63 29.27 -13.98
CA GLY A 46 6.01 28.93 -12.70
C GLY A 46 6.71 27.77 -12.01
N ILE A 47 6.87 27.85 -10.69
CA ILE A 47 7.31 26.71 -9.86
C ILE A 47 6.16 26.30 -8.96
N VAL A 48 5.77 25.03 -9.03
CA VAL A 48 4.86 24.36 -8.09
C VAL A 48 5.68 23.41 -7.24
N THR A 49 5.66 23.57 -5.92
CA THR A 49 6.36 22.69 -4.99
C THR A 49 5.36 21.81 -4.25
N ILE A 50 5.53 20.49 -4.37
CA ILE A 50 4.77 19.47 -3.63
C ILE A 50 5.76 18.77 -2.71
N ASN A 51 5.66 19.03 -1.40
CA ASN A 51 6.64 18.60 -0.40
C ASN A 51 6.01 18.06 0.88
N GLU A 52 4.82 17.49 0.77
CA GLU A 52 4.10 16.88 1.88
C GLU A 52 3.33 15.64 1.43
N PRO A 53 2.92 14.73 2.35
CA PRO A 53 2.01 13.63 2.03
C PRO A 53 0.62 14.17 1.65
N ILE A 54 0.00 13.56 0.64
CA ILE A 54 -1.31 13.95 0.11
C ILE A 54 -2.39 13.07 0.77
N LEU A 55 -2.76 13.38 2.01
CA LEU A 55 -3.65 12.54 2.81
C LEU A 55 -5.07 13.10 2.99
N THR A 56 -5.27 14.40 2.75
CA THR A 56 -6.55 15.07 2.95
C THR A 56 -7.02 15.80 1.70
N ALA A 57 -8.34 15.97 1.57
CA ALA A 57 -8.93 16.75 0.49
C ALA A 57 -8.38 18.18 0.45
N SER A 58 -8.17 18.82 1.62
CA SER A 58 -7.63 20.18 1.67
C SER A 58 -6.21 20.27 1.08
N THR A 59 -5.38 19.24 1.26
CA THR A 59 -4.05 19.17 0.64
C THR A 59 -4.17 19.04 -0.88
N ALA A 60 -5.06 18.18 -1.37
CA ALA A 60 -5.28 18.01 -2.79
C ALA A 60 -5.84 19.29 -3.43
N ASP A 61 -6.85 19.92 -2.82
CA ASP A 61 -7.48 21.18 -3.30
C ASP A 61 -6.48 22.34 -3.34
N LYS A 62 -5.56 22.41 -2.38
CA LYS A 62 -4.45 23.37 -2.39
C LYS A 62 -3.61 23.21 -3.66
N TYR A 63 -3.13 22.00 -3.96
CA TYR A 63 -2.29 21.77 -5.13
C TYR A 63 -3.06 21.90 -6.45
N THR A 64 -4.29 21.39 -6.52
CA THR A 64 -5.19 21.63 -7.65
C THR A 64 -5.37 23.14 -7.94
N SER A 65 -5.58 23.94 -6.90
CA SER A 65 -5.72 25.39 -7.04
C SER A 65 -4.44 26.05 -7.53
N ILE A 66 -3.27 25.65 -7.02
CA ILE A 66 -1.97 26.16 -7.48
C ILE A 66 -1.71 25.79 -8.95
N ILE A 67 -2.00 24.55 -9.35
CA ILE A 67 -1.87 24.09 -10.74
C ILE A 67 -2.83 24.88 -11.65
N ASN A 68 -4.06 25.10 -11.23
CA ASN A 68 -5.04 25.89 -11.98
C ASN A 68 -4.62 27.35 -12.15
N LEU A 69 -3.93 27.96 -11.17
CA LEU A 69 -3.32 29.28 -11.37
C LEU A 69 -2.32 29.27 -12.53
N ALA A 70 -1.53 28.21 -12.65
CA ALA A 70 -0.60 28.06 -13.77
C ALA A 70 -1.33 27.83 -15.11
N VAL A 71 -2.41 27.03 -15.11
CA VAL A 71 -3.22 26.73 -16.30
C VAL A 71 -3.88 27.98 -16.86
N MET A 72 -4.49 28.80 -15.98
CA MET A 72 -5.31 29.95 -16.37
C MET A 72 -4.51 31.22 -16.60
N ASN A 73 -3.27 31.31 -16.15
CA ASN A 73 -2.45 32.51 -16.31
C ASN A 73 -1.64 32.46 -17.60
N ASP A 74 -2.07 33.17 -18.65
CA ASP A 74 -1.35 33.24 -19.93
C ASP A 74 0.06 33.78 -19.84
N SER A 75 0.42 34.52 -18.77
CA SER A 75 1.80 34.96 -18.55
C SER A 75 2.72 33.83 -18.17
N VAL A 76 2.22 32.77 -17.54
CA VAL A 76 2.99 31.55 -17.23
C VAL A 76 3.14 30.74 -18.50
N LYS A 77 4.36 30.66 -19.02
CA LYS A 77 4.68 30.00 -20.30
C LYS A 77 5.16 28.57 -20.16
N GLY A 78 5.61 28.18 -18.98
CA GLY A 78 6.00 26.82 -18.66
C GLY A 78 6.10 26.64 -17.15
N VAL A 79 6.06 25.40 -16.69
CA VAL A 79 5.98 25.08 -15.26
C VAL A 79 6.99 24.02 -14.88
N MET A 80 7.64 24.24 -13.74
CA MET A 80 8.42 23.22 -13.04
C MET A 80 7.60 22.71 -11.86
N VAL A 81 7.41 21.39 -11.78
CA VAL A 81 6.91 20.73 -10.56
C VAL A 81 8.11 20.20 -9.78
N ARG A 82 8.35 20.79 -8.61
CA ARG A 82 9.36 20.34 -7.68
C ARG A 82 8.74 19.34 -6.71
N LEU A 83 9.33 18.16 -6.60
CA LEU A 83 8.78 17.04 -5.83
C LEU A 83 9.72 16.61 -4.73
N ASP A 84 9.18 16.58 -3.50
CA ASP A 84 9.73 15.92 -2.32
C ASP A 84 8.55 15.29 -1.57
N CYS A 85 7.97 14.22 -2.15
CA CYS A 85 6.65 13.73 -1.77
C CYS A 85 6.65 12.18 -1.67
N PRO A 86 6.22 11.61 -0.54
CA PRO A 86 6.12 10.16 -0.35
C PRO A 86 4.85 9.55 -0.97
N GLY A 87 3.94 10.37 -1.54
CA GLY A 87 2.65 9.95 -2.04
C GLY A 87 1.49 10.29 -1.13
N GLY A 88 0.42 9.49 -1.14
CA GLY A 88 -0.77 9.78 -0.36
C GLY A 88 -1.96 8.88 -0.63
N TYR A 89 -3.16 9.34 -0.25
CA TYR A 89 -4.42 8.67 -0.48
C TYR A 89 -4.70 8.60 -2.00
N ALA A 90 -5.02 7.42 -2.51
CA ALA A 90 -4.93 7.12 -3.94
C ALA A 90 -5.70 8.12 -4.82
N HIS A 91 -6.99 8.33 -4.57
CA HIS A 91 -7.81 9.21 -5.42
C HIS A 91 -7.40 10.69 -5.33
N LEU A 92 -6.81 11.14 -4.20
CA LEU A 92 -6.31 12.51 -4.07
C LEU A 92 -5.02 12.72 -4.88
N VAL A 93 -4.18 11.70 -4.93
CA VAL A 93 -2.99 11.69 -5.81
C VAL A 93 -3.41 11.70 -7.28
N GLU A 94 -4.40 10.88 -7.66
CA GLU A 94 -4.94 10.82 -9.01
C GLU A 94 -5.57 12.15 -9.45
N GLN A 95 -6.28 12.84 -8.55
CA GLN A 95 -6.80 14.18 -8.81
C GLN A 95 -5.69 15.13 -9.24
N ILE A 96 -4.60 15.23 -8.44
CA ILE A 96 -3.46 16.10 -8.77
C ILE A 96 -2.77 15.65 -10.06
N TYR A 97 -2.60 14.34 -10.28
CA TYR A 97 -2.01 13.81 -11.50
C TYR A 97 -2.80 14.25 -12.75
N LEU A 98 -4.13 14.17 -12.71
CA LEU A 98 -4.98 14.57 -13.83
C LEU A 98 -4.88 16.08 -14.10
N ASP A 99 -4.80 16.91 -13.05
CA ASP A 99 -4.61 18.36 -13.20
C ASP A 99 -3.23 18.69 -13.81
N VAL A 100 -2.19 17.96 -13.40
CA VAL A 100 -0.84 18.11 -13.97
C VAL A 100 -0.80 17.66 -15.43
N LEU A 101 -1.53 16.59 -15.80
CA LEU A 101 -1.69 16.20 -17.22
C LEU A 101 -2.40 17.29 -18.04
N GLN A 102 -3.44 17.93 -17.49
CA GLN A 102 -4.12 19.03 -18.15
C GLN A 102 -3.19 20.23 -18.35
N LEU A 103 -2.36 20.55 -17.36
CA LEU A 103 -1.34 21.59 -17.46
C LEU A 103 -0.33 21.29 -18.58
N LYS A 104 0.19 20.05 -18.63
CA LYS A 104 1.11 19.57 -19.67
C LYS A 104 0.57 19.76 -21.09
N GLN A 105 -0.73 19.57 -21.31
CA GLN A 105 -1.35 19.77 -22.64
C GLN A 105 -1.27 21.22 -23.13
N LYS A 106 -1.08 22.18 -22.21
CA LYS A 106 -1.10 23.61 -22.52
C LYS A 106 0.28 24.27 -22.44
N LYS A 107 1.20 23.72 -21.63
CA LYS A 107 2.47 24.38 -21.33
C LYS A 107 3.57 23.34 -21.12
N PRO A 108 4.81 23.62 -21.55
CA PRO A 108 5.96 22.78 -21.21
C PRO A 108 6.04 22.54 -19.71
N LEU A 109 6.21 21.27 -19.32
CA LEU A 109 6.16 20.82 -17.95
C LEU A 109 7.36 19.94 -17.62
N VAL A 110 8.16 20.36 -16.65
CA VAL A 110 9.35 19.63 -16.20
C VAL A 110 9.23 19.31 -14.74
N ALA A 111 9.54 18.07 -14.36
CA ALA A 111 9.67 17.68 -12.95
C ALA A 111 11.13 17.80 -12.49
N SER A 112 11.33 18.34 -11.28
CA SER A 112 12.60 18.32 -10.54
C SER A 112 12.40 17.58 -9.22
N VAL A 113 13.03 16.44 -9.08
CA VAL A 113 12.74 15.46 -8.03
C VAL A 113 13.88 15.40 -7.02
N ALA A 114 13.59 15.76 -5.77
CA ALA A 114 14.42 15.43 -4.62
C ALA A 114 14.04 14.02 -4.10
N SER A 115 12.75 13.80 -3.86
CA SER A 115 12.16 12.51 -3.59
C SER A 115 10.79 12.45 -4.26
N ALA A 116 10.52 11.39 -5.01
CA ALA A 116 9.20 11.11 -5.58
C ALA A 116 8.91 9.62 -5.43
N LEU A 117 8.24 9.28 -4.35
CA LEU A 117 7.93 7.90 -4.01
C LEU A 117 6.43 7.67 -4.14
N SER A 118 6.06 6.50 -4.65
CA SER A 118 4.67 6.07 -4.76
C SER A 118 3.81 7.15 -5.44
N GLY A 119 2.78 7.70 -4.82
CA GLY A 119 1.95 8.78 -5.38
C GLY A 119 2.73 10.02 -5.82
N GLY A 120 3.86 10.34 -5.17
CA GLY A 120 4.76 11.41 -5.62
C GLY A 120 5.34 11.11 -7.01
N TYR A 121 5.69 9.86 -7.27
CA TYR A 121 6.14 9.44 -8.60
C TYR A 121 4.99 9.34 -9.60
N TYR A 122 3.79 8.94 -9.15
CA TYR A 122 2.58 8.99 -9.96
C TYR A 122 2.37 10.40 -10.56
N ILE A 123 2.57 11.44 -9.76
CA ILE A 123 2.48 12.85 -10.22
C ILE A 123 3.66 13.19 -11.13
N ALA A 124 4.88 12.75 -10.79
CA ALA A 124 6.10 13.06 -11.57
C ALA A 124 6.02 12.59 -13.03
N VAL A 125 5.41 11.40 -13.27
CA VAL A 125 5.34 10.81 -14.62
C VAL A 125 4.41 11.57 -15.57
N ALA A 126 3.59 12.51 -15.07
CA ALA A 126 2.84 13.43 -15.90
C ALA A 126 3.74 14.44 -16.63
N ALA A 127 4.95 14.74 -16.14
CA ALA A 127 5.85 15.71 -16.75
C ALA A 127 6.41 15.25 -18.12
N ASP A 128 6.86 16.21 -18.93
CA ASP A 128 7.52 15.94 -20.21
C ASP A 128 8.94 15.39 -19.99
N TYR A 129 9.60 15.87 -18.92
CA TYR A 129 10.97 15.53 -18.58
C TYR A 129 11.19 15.54 -17.07
N ILE A 130 11.95 14.58 -16.57
CA ILE A 130 12.17 14.38 -15.14
C ILE A 130 13.66 14.49 -14.83
N TYR A 131 14.03 15.56 -14.11
CA TYR A 131 15.35 15.73 -13.53
C TYR A 131 15.39 15.17 -12.12
N VAL A 132 16.53 14.56 -11.78
CA VAL A 132 16.82 14.00 -10.45
C VAL A 132 18.18 14.45 -9.96
N TYR A 133 18.44 14.39 -8.65
CA TYR A 133 19.78 14.41 -8.10
C TYR A 133 20.36 12.98 -8.08
N PRO A 134 21.68 12.78 -7.99
CA PRO A 134 22.25 11.43 -7.95
C PRO A 134 21.67 10.53 -6.85
N THR A 135 21.33 11.11 -5.70
CA THR A 135 20.77 10.43 -4.52
C THR A 135 19.26 10.62 -4.34
N SER A 136 18.57 11.19 -5.33
CA SER A 136 17.10 11.25 -5.30
C SER A 136 16.51 9.85 -5.16
N MET A 137 15.45 9.73 -4.40
CA MET A 137 14.67 8.48 -4.30
C MET A 137 13.48 8.55 -5.24
N VAL A 138 13.35 7.54 -6.12
CA VAL A 138 12.35 7.51 -7.19
C VAL A 138 11.73 6.13 -7.28
N GLY A 139 10.43 6.07 -7.55
CA GLY A 139 9.75 4.80 -7.78
C GLY A 139 8.79 4.41 -6.65
N ASN A 140 9.00 3.25 -6.02
CA ASN A 140 8.05 2.67 -5.06
C ASN A 140 6.63 2.56 -5.67
N ILE A 141 6.57 2.05 -6.91
CA ILE A 141 5.32 1.92 -7.68
C ILE A 141 4.52 0.76 -7.09
N GLY A 142 3.50 1.11 -6.32
CA GLY A 142 2.73 0.14 -5.55
C GLY A 142 1.53 0.75 -4.87
N VAL A 143 0.71 -0.10 -4.26
CA VAL A 143 -0.51 0.26 -3.52
C VAL A 143 -0.48 -0.41 -2.16
N ILE A 144 -0.78 0.35 -1.13
CA ILE A 144 -1.10 -0.18 0.20
C ILE A 144 -2.61 -0.12 0.34
N GLY A 145 -3.22 -1.24 0.70
CA GLY A 145 -4.65 -1.33 0.98
C GLY A 145 -4.89 -1.65 2.46
N VAL A 146 -5.80 -0.92 3.07
CA VAL A 146 -6.39 -1.27 4.37
C VAL A 146 -7.76 -1.86 4.09
N GLY A 147 -7.93 -3.15 4.39
CA GLY A 147 -9.14 -3.91 4.09
C GLY A 147 -10.35 -3.46 4.91
N PRO A 148 -11.55 -3.89 4.51
CA PRO A 148 -12.75 -3.64 5.28
C PRO A 148 -12.68 -4.35 6.63
N PRO A 149 -13.21 -3.74 7.70
CA PRO A 149 -13.29 -4.39 9.01
C PRO A 149 -14.29 -5.54 8.97
N VAL A 150 -14.06 -6.56 9.79
CA VAL A 150 -15.11 -7.55 10.12
C VAL A 150 -16.04 -6.93 11.15
N LEU A 151 -17.33 -6.83 10.82
CA LEU A 151 -18.33 -6.23 11.68
C LEU A 151 -19.38 -7.27 12.10
N ILE A 152 -19.74 -7.23 13.38
CA ILE A 152 -20.89 -7.99 13.89
C ILE A 152 -22.13 -7.08 13.80
N PRO A 153 -23.23 -7.52 13.16
CA PRO A 153 -24.46 -6.73 13.09
C PRO A 153 -24.97 -6.34 14.47
N SER A 154 -25.44 -5.11 14.61
CA SER A 154 -25.99 -4.57 15.85
C SER A 154 -27.48 -4.24 15.65
N GLU A 155 -28.32 -4.51 16.67
CA GLU A 155 -29.73 -4.15 16.65
C GLU A 155 -29.99 -2.64 16.55
N THR A 156 -28.98 -1.82 16.90
CA THR A 156 -29.07 -0.34 16.85
C THR A 156 -28.63 0.26 15.53
N VAL A 157 -27.93 -0.51 14.70
CA VAL A 157 -27.46 -0.09 13.37
C VAL A 157 -28.05 -1.03 12.33
N LEU A 158 -29.05 -0.54 11.60
CA LEU A 158 -29.72 -1.27 10.53
C LEU A 158 -29.12 -0.88 9.18
N GLU A 159 -28.76 -1.86 8.39
CA GLU A 159 -28.21 -1.67 7.05
C GLU A 159 -29.12 -2.27 5.98
N SER A 160 -29.18 -1.63 4.81
CA SER A 160 -30.03 -2.07 3.70
C SER A 160 -29.43 -3.21 2.87
N GLY A 161 -28.20 -3.60 3.16
CA GLY A 161 -27.49 -4.68 2.46
C GLY A 161 -26.19 -5.05 3.16
N PRO A 162 -25.70 -6.28 3.00
CA PRO A 162 -24.63 -6.86 3.82
C PRO A 162 -23.26 -6.16 3.67
N GLN A 163 -23.06 -5.38 2.62
CA GLN A 163 -21.84 -4.61 2.41
C GLN A 163 -22.05 -3.09 2.55
N LYS A 164 -23.21 -2.64 3.06
CA LYS A 164 -23.48 -1.20 3.15
C LYS A 164 -22.53 -0.48 4.12
N VAL A 165 -22.12 -1.14 5.19
CA VAL A 165 -21.20 -0.61 6.20
C VAL A 165 -19.76 -0.87 5.82
N THR A 166 -19.43 -2.06 5.31
CA THR A 166 -18.05 -2.44 4.96
C THR A 166 -17.62 -1.95 3.58
N GLY A 167 -18.55 -1.74 2.65
CA GLY A 167 -18.33 -1.27 1.29
C GLY A 167 -17.75 -2.30 0.33
N PHE A 168 -17.07 -3.34 0.81
CA PHE A 168 -16.39 -4.35 -0.01
C PHE A 168 -16.58 -5.76 0.56
N LEU A 169 -16.54 -6.74 -0.34
CA LEU A 169 -16.32 -8.13 0.04
C LEU A 169 -14.84 -8.33 0.40
N MET A 170 -14.56 -8.91 1.55
CA MET A 170 -13.19 -9.11 2.03
C MET A 170 -12.36 -9.96 1.04
N SER A 171 -12.94 -11.03 0.49
CA SER A 171 -12.29 -11.88 -0.51
C SER A 171 -11.98 -11.17 -1.84
N TYR A 172 -12.70 -10.09 -2.17
CA TYR A 172 -12.50 -9.30 -3.40
C TYR A 172 -11.58 -8.10 -3.20
N PHE A 173 -11.34 -7.66 -1.98
CA PHE A 173 -10.51 -6.49 -1.71
C PHE A 173 -9.09 -6.59 -2.30
N PRO A 174 -8.40 -7.76 -2.30
CA PRO A 174 -7.11 -7.92 -2.98
C PRO A 174 -7.14 -7.57 -4.47
N PHE A 175 -8.25 -7.82 -5.18
CA PHE A 175 -8.40 -7.43 -6.59
C PHE A 175 -8.51 -5.92 -6.77
N ASN A 176 -9.09 -5.21 -5.81
CA ASN A 176 -9.13 -3.74 -5.83
C ASN A 176 -7.72 -3.14 -5.74
N LEU A 177 -6.81 -3.76 -4.94
CA LEU A 177 -5.40 -3.39 -4.93
C LEU A 177 -4.76 -3.59 -6.31
N SER A 178 -5.03 -4.74 -6.94
CA SER A 178 -4.51 -5.05 -8.27
C SER A 178 -4.98 -4.01 -9.30
N HIS A 179 -6.25 -3.65 -9.31
CA HIS A 179 -6.80 -2.64 -10.22
C HIS A 179 -6.17 -1.25 -10.00
N ALA A 180 -5.98 -0.83 -8.73
CA ALA A 180 -5.30 0.42 -8.43
C ALA A 180 -3.82 0.39 -8.87
N LEU A 181 -3.13 -0.75 -8.68
CA LEU A 181 -1.78 -0.95 -9.15
C LEU A 181 -1.70 -0.90 -10.69
N ASP A 182 -2.67 -1.49 -11.40
CA ASP A 182 -2.75 -1.44 -12.86
C ASP A 182 -2.88 0.00 -13.36
N SER A 183 -3.68 0.82 -12.70
CA SER A 183 -3.82 2.25 -13.01
C SER A 183 -2.49 2.98 -12.85
N PHE A 184 -1.77 2.74 -11.76
CA PHE A 184 -0.47 3.35 -11.52
C PHE A 184 0.56 2.91 -12.56
N VAL A 185 0.70 1.61 -12.81
CA VAL A 185 1.64 1.06 -13.82
C VAL A 185 1.32 1.62 -15.21
N SER A 186 0.04 1.72 -15.57
CA SER A 186 -0.40 2.29 -16.84
C SER A 186 -0.01 3.77 -16.98
N ALA A 187 -0.13 4.57 -15.92
CA ALA A 187 0.31 5.96 -15.89
C ALA A 187 1.84 6.06 -16.10
N VAL A 188 2.61 5.21 -15.43
CA VAL A 188 4.08 5.15 -15.60
C VAL A 188 4.45 4.75 -17.03
N MET A 189 3.86 3.68 -17.55
CA MET A 189 4.12 3.23 -18.92
C MET A 189 3.76 4.29 -19.96
N SER A 190 2.64 5.00 -19.78
CA SER A 190 2.23 6.09 -20.66
C SER A 190 3.15 7.31 -20.56
N GLY A 191 3.53 7.72 -19.34
CA GLY A 191 4.37 8.89 -19.11
C GLY A 191 5.84 8.66 -19.52
N ARG A 192 6.35 7.45 -19.34
CA ARG A 192 7.75 7.11 -19.71
C ARG A 192 7.87 6.58 -21.14
N GLY A 193 6.86 5.87 -21.63
CA GLY A 193 6.85 5.35 -23.01
C GLY A 193 8.10 4.53 -23.34
N GLY A 194 8.68 4.75 -24.51
CA GLY A 194 9.91 4.07 -24.97
C GLY A 194 11.19 4.38 -24.16
N ARG A 195 11.14 5.29 -23.19
CA ARG A 195 12.27 5.56 -22.27
C ARG A 195 12.41 4.49 -21.19
N LEU A 196 11.32 3.77 -20.88
CA LEU A 196 11.32 2.72 -19.88
C LEU A 196 12.12 1.52 -20.34
N LYS A 197 13.02 1.00 -19.48
CA LYS A 197 13.93 -0.12 -19.78
C LYS A 197 13.70 -1.34 -18.89
N ILE A 198 12.68 -1.30 -18.05
CA ILE A 198 12.26 -2.42 -17.19
C ILE A 198 10.85 -2.87 -17.54
N SER A 199 10.55 -4.13 -17.24
CA SER A 199 9.24 -4.74 -17.52
C SER A 199 8.15 -4.20 -16.59
N SER A 200 6.89 -4.41 -16.96
CA SER A 200 5.76 -4.09 -16.08
C SER A 200 5.81 -4.91 -14.79
N THR A 201 6.29 -6.14 -14.82
CA THR A 201 6.48 -6.98 -13.62
C THR A 201 7.51 -6.35 -12.67
N GLN A 202 8.62 -5.84 -13.20
CA GLN A 202 9.61 -5.14 -12.38
C GLN A 202 9.07 -3.82 -11.80
N LEU A 203 8.23 -3.08 -12.56
CA LEU A 203 7.57 -1.89 -12.03
C LEU A 203 6.69 -2.22 -10.81
N ARG A 204 5.95 -3.32 -10.86
CA ARG A 204 5.03 -3.78 -9.81
C ARG A 204 5.73 -4.23 -8.52
N SER A 205 7.06 -4.41 -8.55
CA SER A 205 7.83 -4.87 -7.38
C SER A 205 7.94 -3.82 -6.27
N GLY A 206 7.58 -2.56 -6.55
CA GLY A 206 7.61 -1.48 -5.56
C GLY A 206 9.01 -1.02 -5.17
N LEU A 207 10.05 -1.32 -5.97
CA LEU A 207 11.42 -0.94 -5.69
C LEU A 207 11.62 0.58 -5.72
N ILE A 208 12.52 1.05 -4.87
CA ILE A 208 13.04 2.42 -4.87
C ILE A 208 14.36 2.41 -5.61
N TYR A 209 14.55 3.36 -6.51
CA TYR A 209 15.77 3.57 -7.28
C TYR A 209 16.40 4.90 -6.88
N PHE A 210 17.71 4.91 -6.67
CA PHE A 210 18.44 6.17 -6.58
C PHE A 210 18.48 6.87 -7.93
N GLY A 211 18.64 8.20 -7.94
CA GLY A 211 18.50 9.00 -9.15
C GLY A 211 19.33 8.52 -10.35
N SER A 212 20.57 8.08 -10.12
CA SER A 212 21.40 7.50 -11.17
C SER A 212 20.86 6.17 -11.71
N GLU A 213 20.31 5.34 -10.84
CA GLU A 213 19.67 4.07 -11.21
C GLU A 213 18.33 4.33 -11.91
N ALA A 214 17.54 5.30 -11.41
CA ALA A 214 16.28 5.70 -12.01
C ALA A 214 16.44 6.12 -13.49
N ILE A 215 17.54 6.78 -13.82
CA ILE A 215 17.88 7.10 -15.22
C ILE A 215 18.22 5.83 -16.00
N SER A 216 18.99 4.92 -15.41
CA SER A 216 19.41 3.68 -16.09
C SER A 216 18.22 2.78 -16.45
N VAL A 217 17.19 2.74 -15.58
CA VAL A 217 15.95 1.97 -15.79
C VAL A 217 14.85 2.75 -16.53
N GLY A 218 15.09 4.04 -16.82
CA GLY A 218 14.17 4.87 -17.59
C GLY A 218 13.05 5.54 -16.77
N LEU A 219 13.15 5.55 -15.44
CA LEU A 219 12.19 6.24 -14.56
C LEU A 219 12.47 7.74 -14.45
N ALA A 220 13.71 8.18 -14.74
CA ALA A 220 14.08 9.58 -14.86
C ALA A 220 14.85 9.81 -16.16
N ASP A 221 15.07 11.08 -16.52
CA ASP A 221 15.71 11.42 -17.79
C ASP A 221 17.17 11.84 -17.60
N GLU A 222 17.47 12.67 -16.61
CA GLU A 222 18.80 13.25 -16.45
C GLU A 222 19.08 13.73 -15.02
N VAL A 223 20.36 13.73 -14.63
CA VAL A 223 20.79 14.44 -13.42
C VAL A 223 20.82 15.94 -13.70
N GLY A 224 20.15 16.74 -12.89
CA GLY A 224 20.10 18.18 -13.10
C GLY A 224 19.74 18.99 -11.86
N SER A 225 20.23 20.24 -11.86
CA SER A 225 19.86 21.24 -10.87
C SER A 225 18.48 21.85 -11.18
N LEU A 226 17.92 22.59 -10.23
CA LEU A 226 16.71 23.39 -10.46
C LEU A 226 16.89 24.37 -11.62
N GLN A 227 18.09 25.00 -11.74
CA GLN A 227 18.38 25.91 -12.83
C GLN A 227 18.33 25.18 -14.18
N LYS A 228 18.88 23.97 -14.28
CA LYS A 228 18.85 23.17 -15.51
C LYS A 228 17.42 22.82 -15.93
N ALA A 229 16.53 22.57 -14.97
CA ALA A 229 15.11 22.35 -15.23
C ALA A 229 14.41 23.62 -15.75
N ILE A 230 14.73 24.77 -15.17
CA ILE A 230 14.24 26.08 -15.66
C ILE A 230 14.75 26.35 -17.07
N ASP A 231 16.05 26.18 -17.34
CA ASP A 231 16.68 26.41 -18.65
C ASP A 231 16.00 25.56 -19.74
N ARG A 232 15.64 24.32 -19.40
CA ARG A 232 14.88 23.45 -20.31
C ARG A 232 13.50 24.02 -20.62
N ILE A 233 12.76 24.46 -19.62
CA ILE A 233 11.44 25.09 -19.82
C ILE A 233 11.57 26.33 -20.70
N VAL A 234 12.56 27.19 -20.42
CA VAL A 234 12.85 28.41 -21.18
C VAL A 234 13.11 28.08 -22.66
N LYS A 235 13.90 27.02 -22.90
CA LYS A 235 14.19 26.54 -24.26
C LYS A 235 12.94 26.00 -24.96
N GLU A 236 12.14 25.18 -24.29
CA GLU A 236 10.94 24.56 -24.86
C GLU A 236 9.83 25.60 -25.11
N ALA A 237 9.66 26.56 -24.18
CA ALA A 237 8.71 27.67 -24.32
C ALA A 237 9.25 28.81 -25.21
N LYS A 238 10.50 28.74 -25.70
CA LYS A 238 11.18 29.74 -26.55
C LYS A 238 11.19 31.14 -25.93
N LEU A 239 11.45 31.24 -24.62
CA LEU A 239 11.45 32.49 -23.88
C LEU A 239 12.79 33.24 -24.07
N ILE A 240 12.75 34.54 -24.28
CA ILE A 240 13.93 35.41 -24.38
C ILE A 240 14.12 36.22 -23.09
N LYS A 241 12.99 36.72 -22.54
CA LYS A 241 12.95 37.45 -21.26
C LYS A 241 11.88 36.84 -20.40
N TYR A 242 12.25 36.34 -19.21
CA TYR A 242 11.32 35.71 -18.30
C TYR A 242 11.65 36.05 -16.84
N GLU A 243 10.66 35.84 -15.99
CA GLU A 243 10.82 35.86 -14.53
C GLU A 243 10.36 34.50 -13.98
N VAL A 244 11.00 34.04 -12.91
CA VAL A 244 10.61 32.82 -12.20
C VAL A 244 9.68 33.21 -11.05
N VAL A 245 8.52 32.56 -10.96
CA VAL A 245 7.53 32.81 -9.93
C VAL A 245 7.22 31.55 -9.15
N ASP A 246 7.26 31.64 -7.82
CA ASP A 246 6.80 30.60 -6.90
C ASP A 246 5.26 30.68 -6.83
N LEU A 247 4.60 29.68 -7.41
CA LEU A 247 3.14 29.64 -7.48
C LEU A 247 2.50 29.27 -6.13
N ASN A 248 3.21 28.57 -5.24
CA ASN A 248 2.73 28.29 -3.89
C ASN A 248 2.61 29.61 -3.10
N LYS A 249 3.65 30.47 -3.14
CA LYS A 249 3.60 31.80 -2.51
C LYS A 249 2.56 32.70 -3.15
N ALA A 250 2.41 32.66 -4.47
CA ALA A 250 1.39 33.45 -5.18
C ALA A 250 -0.03 33.01 -4.79
N TYR A 251 -0.24 31.73 -4.53
CA TYR A 251 -1.50 31.18 -4.01
C TYR A 251 -1.77 31.66 -2.58
N GLU A 252 -0.79 31.55 -1.67
CA GLU A 252 -0.91 31.99 -0.28
C GLU A 252 -1.24 33.48 -0.17
N GLN A 253 -0.64 34.33 -1.01
CA GLN A 253 -0.92 35.78 -1.04
C GLN A 253 -2.33 36.13 -1.53
N ARG A 254 -2.97 35.26 -2.29
CA ARG A 254 -4.35 35.45 -2.80
C ARG A 254 -5.42 35.02 -1.80
N GLN A 255 -5.09 34.13 -0.90
CA GLN A 255 -6.00 33.76 0.17
C GLN A 255 -5.99 34.90 1.21
N TYR A 256 -7.15 35.59 1.35
CA TYR A 256 -7.39 36.49 2.48
C TYR A 256 -7.07 35.74 3.79
N PRO A 257 -6.61 36.44 4.85
CA PRO A 257 -6.17 35.81 6.09
C PRO A 257 -7.36 35.26 6.90
N THR A 258 -8.08 34.32 6.37
CA THR A 258 -8.90 33.41 7.16
C THR A 258 -7.92 32.38 7.74
N LYS A 259 -7.68 32.48 9.05
CA LYS A 259 -7.02 31.46 9.84
C LYS A 259 -7.80 30.15 9.63
N VAL A 260 -7.49 29.41 8.59
CA VAL A 260 -7.73 27.97 8.56
C VAL A 260 -6.76 27.43 9.60
N SER A 261 -7.29 26.90 10.69
CA SER A 261 -6.51 26.15 11.67
C SER A 261 -5.74 25.09 10.87
N SER A 262 -4.43 25.29 10.77
CA SER A 262 -3.54 24.27 10.25
C SER A 262 -3.73 23.03 11.13
N GLN A 263 -4.40 22.01 10.64
CA GLN A 263 -4.17 20.67 11.13
C GLN A 263 -2.65 20.51 11.08
N GLY A 264 -2.04 20.21 12.24
CA GLY A 264 -0.60 20.22 12.39
C GLY A 264 0.06 19.48 11.24
N ASN A 265 1.20 19.99 10.76
CA ASN A 265 1.97 19.37 9.70
C ASN A 265 2.21 17.90 10.08
N ILE A 266 1.60 16.99 9.31
CA ILE A 266 1.81 15.56 9.50
C ILE A 266 3.20 15.27 8.94
N GLU A 267 4.17 15.08 9.84
CA GLU A 267 5.50 14.62 9.47
C GLU A 267 5.39 13.17 8.99
N TRP A 268 5.62 12.93 7.72
CA TRP A 268 5.48 11.61 7.10
C TRP A 268 6.37 10.53 7.72
N GLY A 269 7.49 10.90 8.37
CA GLY A 269 8.33 9.98 9.14
C GLY A 269 7.66 9.37 10.37
N ASN A 270 6.54 9.93 10.82
CA ASN A 270 5.77 9.50 11.99
C ASN A 270 4.41 8.86 11.60
N LEU A 271 4.17 8.62 10.32
CA LEU A 271 2.93 7.97 9.86
C LEU A 271 2.92 6.49 10.26
N THR A 272 1.82 6.08 10.88
CA THR A 272 1.52 4.68 11.19
C THR A 272 0.22 4.25 10.51
N VAL A 273 -0.04 2.96 10.44
CA VAL A 273 -1.32 2.43 9.94
C VAL A 273 -2.48 2.97 10.78
N GLU A 274 -2.31 3.07 12.10
CA GLU A 274 -3.31 3.64 13.00
C GLU A 274 -3.60 5.12 12.69
N THR A 275 -2.55 5.92 12.45
CA THR A 275 -2.71 7.32 12.04
C THR A 275 -3.47 7.43 10.72
N LEU A 276 -3.17 6.58 9.75
CA LEU A 276 -3.88 6.54 8.46
C LEU A 276 -5.35 6.17 8.64
N ASN A 277 -5.67 5.20 9.47
CA ASN A 277 -7.04 4.79 9.76
C ASN A 277 -7.86 5.90 10.43
N ASN A 278 -7.22 6.74 11.24
CA ASN A 278 -7.87 7.90 11.86
C ASN A 278 -8.13 9.04 10.85
N ILE A 279 -7.27 9.19 9.83
CA ILE A 279 -7.44 10.21 8.77
C ILE A 279 -8.45 9.75 7.73
N ASN A 280 -8.30 8.52 7.26
CA ASN A 280 -9.14 7.90 6.24
C ASN A 280 -9.53 6.50 6.73
N PRO A 281 -10.71 6.35 7.35
CA PRO A 281 -11.16 5.06 7.86
C PRO A 281 -11.21 3.98 6.76
N PRO A 282 -10.91 2.70 7.11
CA PRO A 282 -11.00 1.60 6.16
C PRO A 282 -12.44 1.40 5.62
N PRO A 283 -12.61 0.91 4.38
CA PRO A 283 -11.56 0.47 3.45
C PRO A 283 -10.89 1.65 2.74
N ALA A 284 -9.55 1.61 2.62
CA ALA A 284 -8.76 2.69 2.04
C ALA A 284 -7.59 2.18 1.17
N LEU A 285 -7.29 2.89 0.10
CA LEU A 285 -6.17 2.61 -0.80
C LEU A 285 -5.20 3.79 -0.82
N TYR A 286 -3.91 3.50 -0.71
CA TYR A 286 -2.86 4.50 -0.66
C TYR A 286 -1.77 4.24 -1.70
N TYR A 287 -1.42 5.25 -2.47
CA TYR A 287 -0.16 5.39 -3.17
C TYR A 287 0.82 6.13 -2.24
N LEU A 288 1.26 5.45 -1.19
CA LEU A 288 2.02 6.06 -0.10
C LEU A 288 3.22 5.18 0.26
N TYR A 289 4.40 5.79 0.39
CA TYR A 289 5.55 5.14 0.99
C TYR A 289 5.45 5.23 2.51
N LEU A 290 5.44 4.07 3.18
CA LEU A 290 5.51 3.97 4.63
C LEU A 290 6.86 3.39 5.04
N PRO A 291 7.62 4.07 5.92
CA PRO A 291 8.82 3.51 6.51
C PRO A 291 8.51 2.25 7.33
N SER A 292 9.46 1.32 7.43
CA SER A 292 9.27 0.05 8.15
C SER A 292 8.81 0.20 9.61
N LYS A 293 9.22 1.27 10.29
CA LYS A 293 8.75 1.60 11.66
C LYS A 293 7.23 1.82 11.76
N SER A 294 6.57 2.15 10.65
CA SER A 294 5.11 2.39 10.62
C SER A 294 4.29 1.11 10.88
N PHE A 295 4.91 -0.05 10.78
CA PHE A 295 4.29 -1.36 10.98
C PHE A 295 4.68 -2.03 12.30
N ALA A 296 5.56 -1.40 13.10
CA ALA A 296 5.90 -1.92 14.41
C ALA A 296 4.68 -1.77 15.34
N LYS A 297 4.06 -2.89 15.65
CA LYS A 297 2.99 -2.98 16.65
C LYS A 297 3.58 -3.59 17.91
N ASP A 298 3.21 -3.05 19.07
CA ASP A 298 3.53 -3.71 20.34
C ASP A 298 2.82 -5.07 20.38
N LEU A 299 3.61 -6.14 20.29
CA LEU A 299 3.13 -7.54 20.24
C LEU A 299 2.42 -8.00 21.52
N TYR A 300 2.33 -7.16 22.53
CA TYR A 300 1.75 -7.50 23.82
C TYR A 300 0.33 -6.90 23.96
N HIS A 301 -0.65 -7.47 23.25
CA HIS A 301 -2.01 -7.44 23.77
C HIS A 301 -2.11 -8.55 24.82
N ASN A 302 -1.91 -8.17 26.09
CA ASN A 302 -2.38 -8.95 27.22
C ASN A 302 -3.92 -8.99 27.14
N GLU A 303 -4.48 -9.94 26.42
CA GLU A 303 -5.84 -10.37 26.70
C GLU A 303 -5.79 -10.98 28.11
N SER A 304 -6.21 -10.20 29.08
CA SER A 304 -6.47 -10.69 30.44
C SER A 304 -7.46 -11.84 30.31
N SER A 305 -6.96 -13.05 30.55
CA SER A 305 -7.76 -14.28 30.60
C SER A 305 -8.75 -14.18 31.76
N THR A 306 -9.90 -13.58 31.50
CA THR A 306 -11.03 -13.66 32.42
C THR A 306 -11.70 -15.00 32.23
N GLY A 307 -11.42 -15.92 33.15
CA GLY A 307 -12.18 -17.12 33.39
C GLY A 307 -12.17 -18.15 32.26
N THR A 308 -11.17 -19.02 32.22
CA THR A 308 -11.17 -20.23 31.40
C THR A 308 -12.30 -21.15 31.85
N PRO A 309 -13.28 -21.52 31.01
CA PRO A 309 -14.16 -22.64 31.34
C PRO A 309 -13.30 -23.89 31.41
N ALA A 310 -13.41 -24.63 32.51
CA ALA A 310 -12.78 -25.94 32.62
C ALA A 310 -13.26 -26.81 31.44
N LEU A 311 -12.32 -27.44 30.72
CA LEU A 311 -12.65 -28.38 29.64
C LEU A 311 -13.30 -29.61 30.25
N ASN A 312 -14.60 -29.58 30.47
CA ASN A 312 -15.35 -30.73 30.94
C ASN A 312 -15.82 -31.54 29.71
N PHE A 313 -15.03 -32.50 29.30
CA PHE A 313 -15.42 -33.49 28.30
C PHE A 313 -16.54 -34.38 28.87
N THR A 314 -17.68 -34.44 28.20
CA THR A 314 -18.86 -35.17 28.72
C THR A 314 -18.87 -36.67 28.39
N GLY A 315 -17.80 -37.18 27.74
CA GLY A 315 -17.68 -38.61 27.37
C GLY A 315 -18.60 -39.04 26.23
N ARG A 316 -19.23 -38.11 25.52
CA ARG A 316 -20.08 -38.36 24.33
C ARG A 316 -19.37 -38.10 23.01
N GLU A 317 -18.18 -37.49 23.07
CA GLU A 317 -17.37 -37.11 21.92
C GLU A 317 -16.69 -38.35 21.33
N LYS A 318 -16.64 -38.44 20.01
CA LYS A 318 -15.85 -39.46 19.30
C LYS A 318 -14.35 -39.19 19.38
N GLY A 319 -13.95 -37.92 19.56
CA GLY A 319 -12.56 -37.51 19.71
C GLY A 319 -12.44 -36.04 20.08
N VAL A 320 -11.26 -35.66 20.49
CA VAL A 320 -10.91 -34.33 20.97
C VAL A 320 -9.74 -33.77 20.18
N VAL A 321 -9.91 -32.54 19.68
CA VAL A 321 -8.86 -31.73 19.08
C VAL A 321 -8.53 -30.59 20.04
N LEU A 322 -7.26 -30.48 20.43
CA LEU A 322 -6.78 -29.40 21.28
C LEU A 322 -6.10 -28.32 20.41
N VAL A 323 -6.36 -27.06 20.71
CA VAL A 323 -5.66 -25.91 20.11
C VAL A 323 -4.79 -25.27 21.18
N ASP A 324 -3.49 -25.21 20.93
CA ASP A 324 -2.53 -24.58 21.84
C ASP A 324 -2.69 -23.06 21.85
N ARG A 325 -2.89 -22.50 23.05
CA ARG A 325 -2.88 -21.07 23.38
C ARG A 325 -1.91 -20.77 24.54
N THR A 326 -1.06 -21.74 24.90
CA THR A 326 -0.20 -21.66 26.08
C THR A 326 1.08 -20.89 25.80
N HIS A 327 1.49 -20.78 24.54
CA HIS A 327 2.77 -20.23 24.09
C HIS A 327 2.61 -18.89 23.36
N GLY A 328 1.64 -18.06 23.80
CA GLY A 328 1.40 -16.76 23.17
C GLY A 328 0.99 -16.87 21.70
N ASN A 329 0.34 -17.95 21.35
CA ASN A 329 -0.08 -18.26 19.98
C ASN A 329 -0.97 -17.15 19.41
N LEU A 330 -0.62 -16.61 18.24
CA LEU A 330 -1.32 -15.53 17.56
C LEU A 330 -2.57 -16.03 16.81
N VAL A 331 -3.43 -16.78 17.51
CA VAL A 331 -4.67 -17.34 16.98
C VAL A 331 -5.78 -17.24 18.02
N SER A 332 -7.01 -17.23 17.56
CA SER A 332 -8.23 -17.26 18.40
C SER A 332 -9.15 -18.40 17.95
N SER A 333 -10.34 -18.48 18.52
CA SER A 333 -11.37 -19.41 18.03
C SER A 333 -11.91 -19.01 16.65
N TRP A 334 -11.65 -17.78 16.22
CA TRP A 334 -12.17 -17.22 14.98
C TRP A 334 -11.58 -17.93 13.75
N GLU A 335 -10.25 -18.06 13.69
CA GLU A 335 -9.52 -18.66 12.56
C GLU A 335 -9.86 -20.15 12.39
N PHE A 336 -10.29 -20.81 13.46
CA PHE A 336 -10.67 -22.23 13.45
C PHE A 336 -12.17 -22.49 13.39
N ASN A 337 -13.00 -21.44 13.25
CA ASN A 337 -14.47 -21.57 13.33
C ASN A 337 -15.03 -22.59 12.32
N THR A 338 -14.62 -22.51 11.07
CA THR A 338 -15.09 -23.41 10.00
C THR A 338 -14.57 -24.84 10.22
N LEU A 339 -13.30 -25.01 10.60
CA LEU A 339 -12.71 -26.30 10.93
C LEU A 339 -13.45 -26.95 12.13
N ALA A 340 -13.68 -26.18 13.18
CA ALA A 340 -14.42 -26.64 14.36
C ALA A 340 -15.86 -27.04 13.99
N GLY A 341 -16.54 -26.31 13.11
CA GLY A 341 -17.84 -26.64 12.58
C GLY A 341 -17.87 -27.97 11.83
N GLU A 342 -16.87 -28.24 10.99
CA GLU A 342 -16.74 -29.52 10.26
C GLU A 342 -16.45 -30.71 11.19
N LEU A 343 -15.65 -30.49 12.24
CA LEU A 343 -15.39 -31.48 13.30
C LEU A 343 -16.65 -31.76 14.13
N ALA A 344 -17.39 -30.71 14.51
CA ALA A 344 -18.63 -30.84 15.27
C ALA A 344 -19.70 -31.65 14.51
N LYS A 345 -19.83 -31.50 13.18
CA LYS A 345 -20.70 -32.34 12.32
C LYS A 345 -20.38 -33.84 12.43
N ARG A 346 -19.15 -34.18 12.80
CA ARG A 346 -18.70 -35.56 13.03
C ARG A 346 -18.72 -35.99 14.49
N ASN A 347 -19.27 -35.14 15.37
CA ASN A 347 -19.35 -35.32 16.81
C ASN A 347 -17.98 -35.34 17.51
N TRP A 348 -17.09 -34.44 17.03
CA TRP A 348 -15.78 -34.17 17.61
C TRP A 348 -15.78 -32.84 18.32
N THR A 349 -14.98 -32.71 19.41
CA THR A 349 -14.87 -31.49 20.21
C THR A 349 -13.55 -30.78 19.94
N VAL A 350 -13.58 -29.45 19.85
CA VAL A 350 -12.40 -28.61 19.78
C VAL A 350 -12.26 -27.82 21.07
N GLY A 351 -11.10 -27.96 21.73
CA GLY A 351 -10.79 -27.27 23.00
C GLY A 351 -9.59 -26.35 22.86
N PHE A 352 -9.75 -25.09 23.29
CA PHE A 352 -8.65 -24.12 23.36
C PHE A 352 -8.02 -24.15 24.74
N VAL A 353 -6.71 -24.40 24.84
CA VAL A 353 -6.01 -24.58 26.10
C VAL A 353 -5.05 -23.42 26.32
N TYR A 354 -5.20 -22.72 27.44
CA TYR A 354 -4.47 -21.50 27.77
C TYR A 354 -3.36 -21.70 28.80
N ARG A 355 -3.30 -22.85 29.47
CA ARG A 355 -2.29 -23.18 30.47
C ARG A 355 -1.67 -24.53 30.18
N TRP A 356 -0.32 -24.62 30.23
CA TRP A 356 0.39 -25.87 29.93
C TRP A 356 0.03 -27.00 30.87
N SER A 357 -0.21 -26.75 32.15
CA SER A 357 -0.63 -27.78 33.11
C SER A 357 -1.98 -28.46 32.74
N GLU A 358 -2.85 -27.72 32.04
CA GLU A 358 -4.10 -28.28 31.50
C GLU A 358 -3.83 -29.03 30.19
N MET A 359 -2.95 -28.52 29.35
CA MET A 359 -2.53 -29.14 28.10
C MET A 359 -1.89 -30.51 28.36
N ASP A 360 -0.94 -30.60 29.32
CA ASP A 360 -0.26 -31.83 29.66
C ASP A 360 -1.24 -32.96 30.03
N SER A 361 -2.24 -32.67 30.87
CA SER A 361 -3.27 -33.62 31.25
C SER A 361 -4.23 -33.95 30.09
N ALA A 362 -4.62 -32.96 29.29
CA ALA A 362 -5.59 -33.11 28.18
C ALA A 362 -5.02 -33.94 27.02
N LEU A 363 -3.71 -33.90 26.81
CA LEU A 363 -3.02 -34.69 25.76
C LEU A 363 -3.18 -36.21 25.91
N ASP A 364 -3.48 -36.72 27.12
CA ASP A 364 -3.70 -38.16 27.32
C ASP A 364 -5.01 -38.66 26.67
N SER A 365 -5.99 -37.78 26.50
CA SER A 365 -7.30 -38.07 25.89
C SER A 365 -7.50 -37.45 24.52
N ALA A 366 -6.55 -36.61 24.08
CA ALA A 366 -6.65 -35.93 22.81
C ALA A 366 -6.29 -36.84 21.63
N SER A 367 -6.96 -36.62 20.51
CA SER A 367 -6.65 -37.30 19.25
C SER A 367 -5.78 -36.45 18.35
N CYS A 368 -5.90 -35.12 18.47
CA CYS A 368 -5.17 -34.16 17.66
C CYS A 368 -4.78 -32.92 18.49
N LEU A 369 -3.56 -32.44 18.28
CA LEU A 369 -3.04 -31.20 18.79
C LEU A 369 -2.79 -30.24 17.63
N ILE A 370 -3.32 -29.03 17.71
CA ILE A 370 -3.05 -27.93 16.78
C ILE A 370 -2.13 -26.93 17.46
N VAL A 371 -0.99 -26.65 16.83
CA VAL A 371 -0.07 -25.56 17.20
C VAL A 371 0.00 -24.58 16.04
N ALA A 372 -0.36 -23.33 16.29
CA ALA A 372 -0.35 -22.27 15.29
C ALA A 372 0.32 -21.02 15.82
N ALA A 373 1.28 -20.49 15.05
CA ALA A 373 1.97 -19.22 15.29
C ALA A 373 2.35 -18.95 16.76
N PRO A 374 3.09 -19.85 17.47
CA PRO A 374 3.56 -19.62 18.82
C PRO A 374 4.59 -18.49 18.86
N THR A 375 4.56 -17.64 19.89
CA THR A 375 5.52 -16.54 20.10
C THR A 375 6.47 -16.78 21.30
N ILE A 376 6.15 -17.76 22.12
CA ILE A 376 6.93 -18.14 23.31
C ILE A 376 7.55 -19.52 23.08
N GLN A 377 8.82 -19.67 23.43
CA GLN A 377 9.56 -20.92 23.29
C GLN A 377 9.00 -22.04 24.18
N TYR A 378 8.90 -23.23 23.61
CA TYR A 378 8.61 -24.47 24.37
C TYR A 378 9.82 -24.88 25.20
N SER A 379 9.60 -25.28 26.43
CA SER A 379 10.61 -25.93 27.25
C SER A 379 10.90 -27.35 26.75
N GLU A 380 12.05 -27.90 27.13
CA GLU A 380 12.44 -29.27 26.75
C GLU A 380 11.45 -30.34 27.24
N SER A 381 10.85 -30.14 28.42
CA SER A 381 9.81 -31.02 28.94
C SER A 381 8.51 -30.96 28.13
N GLU A 382 8.13 -29.79 27.65
CA GLU A 382 6.94 -29.60 26.81
C GLU A 382 7.16 -30.22 25.43
N LEU A 383 8.32 -30.00 24.82
CA LEU A 383 8.71 -30.65 23.57
C LEU A 383 8.65 -32.18 23.68
N SER A 384 9.27 -32.74 24.72
CA SER A 384 9.27 -34.19 24.98
C SER A 384 7.85 -34.73 25.19
N ARG A 385 6.97 -33.95 25.82
CA ARG A 385 5.55 -34.30 26.00
C ARG A 385 4.78 -34.36 24.69
N ILE A 386 5.01 -33.39 23.79
CA ILE A 386 4.39 -33.35 22.45
C ILE A 386 4.96 -34.52 21.60
N GLU A 387 6.28 -34.75 21.64
CA GLU A 387 6.89 -35.92 20.96
C GLU A 387 6.27 -37.22 21.41
N LYS A 388 6.08 -37.39 22.73
CA LYS A 388 5.41 -38.57 23.29
C LYS A 388 4.00 -38.73 22.77
N PHE A 389 3.20 -37.66 22.76
CA PHE A 389 1.84 -37.64 22.22
C PHE A 389 1.79 -38.17 20.77
N VAL A 390 2.68 -37.67 19.91
CA VAL A 390 2.77 -38.13 18.51
C VAL A 390 3.23 -39.58 18.44
N ASN A 391 4.24 -39.97 19.22
CA ASN A 391 4.75 -41.35 19.26
C ASN A 391 3.73 -42.37 19.83
N ASP A 392 2.77 -41.91 20.61
CA ASP A 392 1.65 -42.72 21.09
C ASP A 392 0.48 -42.80 20.09
N GLY A 393 0.61 -42.19 18.91
CA GLY A 393 -0.38 -42.27 17.83
C GLY A 393 -1.20 -41.00 17.60
N GLY A 394 -0.92 -39.91 18.33
CA GLY A 394 -1.60 -38.62 18.17
C GLY A 394 -1.29 -37.93 16.85
N THR A 395 -2.19 -37.10 16.40
CA THR A 395 -1.99 -36.23 15.21
C THR A 395 -1.57 -34.84 15.65
N LEU A 396 -0.45 -34.32 15.14
CA LEU A 396 0.02 -32.95 15.35
C LEU A 396 -0.16 -32.12 14.07
N LEU A 397 -0.87 -31.03 14.18
CA LEU A 397 -1.01 -30.04 13.10
C LEU A 397 -0.20 -28.79 13.44
N LEU A 398 0.68 -28.40 12.55
CA LEU A 398 1.54 -27.23 12.68
C LEU A 398 1.16 -26.20 11.62
N PHE A 399 0.74 -25.00 12.05
CA PHE A 399 0.43 -23.88 11.16
C PHE A 399 1.36 -22.72 11.45
N PHE A 400 2.05 -22.26 10.43
CA PHE A 400 2.87 -21.06 10.49
C PHE A 400 2.29 -20.00 9.55
N ASP A 401 2.12 -18.78 10.04
CA ASP A 401 1.60 -17.67 9.24
C ASP A 401 2.54 -16.47 9.32
N PRO A 402 3.34 -16.21 8.26
CA PRO A 402 4.21 -15.04 8.21
C PRO A 402 3.44 -13.74 7.97
N ALA A 403 2.13 -13.77 7.74
CA ALA A 403 1.29 -12.61 7.50
C ALA A 403 0.77 -11.95 8.78
N SER A 404 1.02 -12.55 9.96
CA SER A 404 0.58 -11.98 11.22
C SER A 404 1.19 -10.58 11.44
N GLU A 405 0.65 -9.59 10.77
CA GLU A 405 0.84 -8.15 10.97
C GLU A 405 2.31 -7.65 11.00
N TYR A 406 3.18 -8.05 10.07
CA TYR A 406 4.58 -7.58 10.03
C TYR A 406 5.33 -7.76 11.37
N VAL A 407 5.12 -8.88 12.00
CA VAL A 407 5.75 -9.25 13.26
C VAL A 407 7.26 -9.43 13.07
N GLU A 408 8.05 -9.12 14.08
CA GLU A 408 9.47 -9.48 14.07
C GLU A 408 9.63 -11.01 13.92
N VAL A 409 10.20 -11.42 12.82
CA VAL A 409 10.32 -12.83 12.41
C VAL A 409 10.92 -13.76 13.49
N PRO A 410 11.92 -13.33 14.30
CA PRO A 410 12.47 -14.20 15.34
C PRO A 410 11.45 -14.69 16.37
N THR A 411 10.47 -13.86 16.73
CA THR A 411 9.47 -14.22 17.76
C THR A 411 8.45 -15.25 17.31
N LEU A 412 8.21 -15.40 16.00
CA LEU A 412 7.36 -16.46 15.44
C LEU A 412 8.17 -17.66 14.97
N PHE A 413 9.30 -17.37 14.34
CA PHE A 413 10.11 -18.36 13.65
C PHE A 413 10.79 -19.35 14.60
N GLU A 414 11.42 -18.84 15.68
CA GLU A 414 12.16 -19.67 16.61
C GLU A 414 11.29 -20.64 17.43
N PRO A 415 10.17 -20.22 18.04
CA PRO A 415 9.30 -21.12 18.76
C PRO A 415 8.75 -22.25 17.88
N MET A 416 8.28 -21.90 16.68
CA MET A 416 7.76 -22.89 15.75
C MET A 416 8.84 -23.89 15.31
N ASN A 417 10.04 -23.41 14.98
CA ASN A 417 11.12 -24.27 14.50
C ASN A 417 11.75 -25.11 15.61
N THR A 418 11.75 -24.65 16.85
CA THR A 418 12.17 -25.47 17.99
C THR A 418 11.28 -26.72 18.14
N LEU A 419 9.98 -26.58 17.92
CA LEU A 419 9.05 -27.70 17.92
C LEU A 419 9.16 -28.56 16.64
N SER A 420 9.04 -27.90 15.46
CA SER A 420 8.89 -28.62 14.18
C SER A 420 10.13 -29.47 13.80
N THR A 421 11.33 -29.01 14.19
CA THR A 421 12.59 -29.75 13.93
C THR A 421 12.65 -31.09 14.63
N ARG A 422 11.91 -31.29 15.74
CA ARG A 422 11.76 -32.59 16.40
C ARG A 422 11.16 -33.66 15.48
N PHE A 423 10.41 -33.20 14.48
CA PHE A 423 9.74 -34.07 13.50
C PHE A 423 10.37 -34.00 12.10
N GLY A 424 11.58 -33.44 11.97
CA GLY A 424 12.28 -33.31 10.69
C GLY A 424 11.65 -32.27 9.75
N LEU A 425 10.98 -31.24 10.30
CA LEU A 425 10.36 -30.15 9.59
C LEU A 425 11.03 -28.83 9.98
N LEU A 426 11.22 -27.94 9.01
CA LEU A 426 11.78 -26.61 9.25
C LEU A 426 11.06 -25.57 8.40
N TYR A 427 10.48 -24.57 9.02
CA TYR A 427 9.90 -23.41 8.32
C TYR A 427 10.97 -22.43 7.90
N ALA A 428 10.91 -21.97 6.66
CA ALA A 428 11.84 -20.98 6.12
C ALA A 428 11.47 -19.55 6.56
N LYS A 429 12.47 -18.68 6.60
CA LYS A 429 12.27 -17.24 6.81
C LYS A 429 11.50 -16.61 5.66
N GLY A 430 10.75 -15.54 5.97
CA GLY A 430 10.04 -14.75 4.99
C GLY A 430 8.78 -15.43 4.45
N TYR A 431 8.33 -14.94 3.32
CA TYR A 431 7.11 -15.40 2.66
C TYR A 431 7.37 -15.73 1.18
N LEU A 432 6.46 -16.51 0.61
CA LEU A 432 6.42 -16.84 -0.81
C LEU A 432 5.53 -15.85 -1.55
N TYR A 433 5.92 -15.51 -2.79
CA TYR A 433 5.13 -14.63 -3.63
C TYR A 433 5.27 -14.99 -5.12
N ASN A 434 4.25 -14.62 -5.91
CA ASN A 434 4.28 -14.78 -7.35
C ASN A 434 3.70 -13.51 -8.01
N MET A 435 4.50 -12.86 -8.86
CA MET A 435 4.12 -11.59 -9.49
C MET A 435 3.22 -11.79 -10.72
N GLU A 436 3.07 -13.01 -11.21
CA GLU A 436 2.32 -13.34 -12.42
C GLU A 436 1.07 -14.17 -12.13
N GLU A 437 1.22 -15.21 -11.30
CA GLU A 437 0.17 -16.17 -10.97
C GLU A 437 -0.23 -16.03 -9.48
N HIS A 438 -1.17 -15.12 -9.18
CA HIS A 438 -1.63 -14.89 -7.82
C HIS A 438 -3.15 -14.61 -7.77
N TYR A 439 -3.74 -14.80 -6.60
CA TYR A 439 -5.13 -14.49 -6.34
C TYR A 439 -5.28 -13.03 -5.86
N GLY A 440 -5.50 -12.11 -6.81
CA GLY A 440 -5.71 -10.68 -6.57
C GLY A 440 -4.48 -9.90 -6.08
N PHE A 441 -3.55 -10.55 -5.37
CA PHE A 441 -2.42 -9.89 -4.72
C PHE A 441 -1.21 -10.84 -4.66
N TYR A 442 0.00 -10.33 -4.93
CA TYR A 442 1.21 -11.12 -5.21
C TYR A 442 1.60 -12.16 -4.15
N ARG A 443 1.21 -11.99 -2.88
CA ARG A 443 1.46 -12.95 -1.79
C ARG A 443 0.39 -14.04 -1.68
N ASN A 444 -0.76 -13.88 -2.32
CA ASN A 444 -1.81 -14.90 -2.36
C ASN A 444 -1.51 -15.87 -3.50
N ILE A 445 -0.75 -16.90 -3.20
CA ILE A 445 -0.19 -17.79 -4.22
C ILE A 445 -1.11 -18.96 -4.55
N TYR A 446 -1.19 -19.29 -5.83
CA TYR A 446 -1.80 -20.55 -6.24
C TYR A 446 -0.81 -21.70 -6.01
N VAL A 447 -1.32 -22.77 -5.40
CA VAL A 447 -0.61 -24.05 -5.26
C VAL A 447 -1.33 -25.10 -6.09
N ARG A 448 -0.61 -25.70 -7.05
CA ARG A 448 -1.16 -26.66 -8.02
C ARG A 448 -0.31 -27.92 -8.13
N GLY A 449 0.83 -27.98 -7.45
CA GLY A 449 1.64 -29.16 -7.33
C GLY A 449 1.21 -30.00 -6.13
N PHE A 450 0.73 -31.21 -6.36
CA PHE A 450 0.21 -32.09 -5.31
C PHE A 450 0.81 -33.49 -5.45
N GLU A 451 1.16 -34.11 -4.32
CA GLU A 451 1.43 -35.53 -4.22
C GLU A 451 0.10 -36.30 -4.23
N ASP A 452 0.09 -37.55 -4.67
CA ASP A 452 -1.07 -38.42 -4.51
C ASP A 452 -1.18 -38.87 -3.05
N HIS A 453 -2.02 -38.15 -2.30
CA HIS A 453 -2.15 -38.28 -0.85
C HIS A 453 -3.61 -38.03 -0.43
N GLU A 454 -4.04 -38.61 0.70
CA GLU A 454 -5.40 -38.43 1.22
C GLU A 454 -5.73 -36.94 1.44
N LEU A 455 -4.77 -36.14 1.88
CA LEU A 455 -4.93 -34.69 2.11
C LEU A 455 -5.20 -33.93 0.80
N THR A 456 -4.67 -34.38 -0.32
CA THR A 456 -4.75 -33.69 -1.62
C THR A 456 -5.80 -34.29 -2.55
N LYS A 457 -6.56 -35.27 -2.07
CA LYS A 457 -7.56 -35.99 -2.86
C LYS A 457 -8.60 -35.03 -3.45
N GLY A 458 -8.64 -35.01 -4.80
CA GLY A 458 -9.59 -34.23 -5.56
C GLY A 458 -9.33 -32.73 -5.58
N LEU A 459 -8.11 -32.28 -5.20
CA LEU A 459 -7.67 -30.92 -5.37
C LEU A 459 -7.12 -30.69 -6.78
N SER A 460 -7.38 -29.51 -7.32
CA SER A 460 -6.77 -29.02 -8.55
C SER A 460 -5.99 -27.72 -8.32
N SER A 461 -6.45 -26.86 -7.43
CA SER A 461 -5.78 -25.61 -7.09
C SER A 461 -6.25 -25.09 -5.73
N ILE A 462 -5.33 -24.87 -4.82
CA ILE A 462 -5.60 -24.13 -3.57
C ILE A 462 -4.94 -22.76 -3.60
N VAL A 463 -5.41 -21.85 -2.77
CA VAL A 463 -4.81 -20.52 -2.58
C VAL A 463 -4.32 -20.39 -1.16
N LEU A 464 -3.04 -20.06 -1.00
CA LEU A 464 -2.45 -19.75 0.29
C LEU A 464 -2.20 -18.24 0.40
N PHE A 465 -2.54 -17.68 1.55
CA PHE A 465 -2.54 -16.24 1.79
C PHE A 465 -1.33 -15.82 2.61
N THR A 466 -0.21 -15.60 1.94
CA THR A 466 1.11 -15.33 2.52
C THR A 466 1.75 -16.56 3.17
N ALA A 467 1.99 -17.58 2.39
CA ALA A 467 2.63 -18.80 2.87
C ALA A 467 4.16 -18.70 2.98
N THR A 468 4.77 -19.57 3.77
CA THR A 468 6.21 -19.80 3.76
C THR A 468 6.57 -21.20 3.22
N GLN A 469 7.87 -21.39 2.93
CA GLN A 469 8.41 -22.68 2.55
C GLN A 469 8.62 -23.59 3.78
N ILE A 470 8.38 -24.89 3.60
CA ILE A 470 8.69 -25.92 4.58
C ILE A 470 9.78 -26.84 4.01
N TYR A 471 10.92 -26.94 4.70
CA TYR A 471 11.88 -28.02 4.46
C TYR A 471 11.43 -29.26 5.21
N THR A 472 11.45 -30.41 4.56
CA THR A 472 10.97 -31.67 5.16
C THR A 472 11.85 -32.84 4.80
N ALA A 473 12.07 -33.71 5.76
CA ALA A 473 12.59 -35.06 5.54
C ALA A 473 11.47 -36.10 5.21
N GLY A 474 10.20 -35.71 5.42
CA GLY A 474 9.02 -36.50 5.10
C GLY A 474 8.49 -36.24 3.67
N THR A 475 7.20 -36.46 3.51
CA THR A 475 6.53 -36.31 2.20
C THR A 475 6.21 -34.83 1.91
N ARG A 476 6.58 -34.34 0.73
CA ARG A 476 6.06 -33.09 0.16
C ARG A 476 4.63 -33.32 -0.32
N VAL A 477 3.67 -32.74 0.35
CA VAL A 477 2.26 -32.94 0.01
C VAL A 477 1.76 -31.93 -1.02
N ALA A 478 2.15 -30.66 -0.87
CA ALA A 478 1.80 -29.62 -1.82
C ALA A 478 2.96 -28.63 -2.02
N TRP A 479 3.10 -28.11 -3.26
CA TRP A 479 4.16 -27.17 -3.63
C TRP A 479 3.73 -26.19 -4.70
N THR A 480 4.45 -25.07 -4.78
CA THR A 480 4.20 -23.96 -5.71
C THR A 480 4.71 -24.25 -7.11
N THR A 481 4.34 -23.37 -8.06
CA THR A 481 4.92 -23.35 -9.42
C THR A 481 6.35 -22.81 -9.40
N GLY A 482 7.14 -23.14 -10.42
CA GLY A 482 8.58 -22.81 -10.50
C GLY A 482 8.91 -21.32 -10.63
N ASN A 483 7.93 -20.47 -10.92
CA ASN A 483 8.04 -19.01 -10.96
C ASN A 483 7.62 -18.33 -9.65
N THR A 484 7.43 -19.09 -8.57
CA THR A 484 7.20 -18.56 -7.23
C THR A 484 8.53 -18.17 -6.59
N TYR A 485 8.59 -17.01 -5.98
CA TYR A 485 9.77 -16.45 -5.31
C TYR A 485 9.65 -16.54 -3.79
N SER A 486 10.80 -16.65 -3.12
CA SER A 486 10.92 -16.42 -1.69
C SER A 486 11.42 -15.00 -1.43
N SER A 487 10.78 -14.28 -0.51
CA SER A 487 11.15 -12.90 -0.16
C SER A 487 12.54 -12.74 0.44
N THR A 488 13.09 -13.82 1.03
CA THR A 488 14.43 -13.80 1.66
C THR A 488 15.51 -14.43 0.79
N ALA A 489 15.15 -15.44 -0.03
CA ALA A 489 16.11 -16.07 -0.94
C ALA A 489 16.21 -15.36 -2.29
N GLU A 490 15.26 -14.48 -2.61
CA GLU A 490 15.15 -13.75 -3.88
C GLU A 490 15.27 -14.65 -5.12
N ARG A 491 14.83 -15.91 -4.97
CA ARG A 491 15.00 -16.97 -5.96
C ARG A 491 13.65 -17.59 -6.29
N ALA A 492 13.42 -17.86 -7.57
CA ALA A 492 12.29 -18.64 -8.06
C ALA A 492 12.54 -20.14 -7.93
N SER A 493 11.55 -20.88 -7.43
CA SER A 493 11.60 -22.34 -7.32
C SER A 493 10.21 -22.93 -7.03
N ASN A 494 10.14 -24.28 -7.03
CA ASN A 494 8.99 -25.00 -6.50
C ASN A 494 9.16 -25.19 -5.00
N TYR A 495 8.46 -24.37 -4.22
CA TYR A 495 8.54 -24.38 -2.76
C TYR A 495 7.48 -25.28 -2.15
N THR A 496 7.86 -26.14 -1.22
CA THR A 496 6.92 -26.96 -0.42
C THR A 496 6.15 -26.06 0.53
N THR A 497 4.83 -26.13 0.51
CA THR A 497 3.94 -25.35 1.37
C THR A 497 3.13 -26.21 2.34
N ILE A 498 2.98 -27.51 2.04
CA ILE A 498 2.38 -28.50 2.94
C ILE A 498 3.27 -29.73 2.95
N ALA A 499 3.59 -30.20 4.16
CA ALA A 499 4.44 -31.38 4.38
C ALA A 499 3.77 -32.34 5.36
N PHE A 500 4.07 -33.62 5.22
CA PHE A 500 3.52 -34.70 6.03
C PHE A 500 4.65 -35.63 6.52
N VAL A 501 4.62 -35.94 7.80
CA VAL A 501 5.51 -36.92 8.40
C VAL A 501 4.68 -38.00 9.06
N GLU A 502 4.88 -39.23 8.64
CA GLU A 502 4.20 -40.42 9.14
C GLU A 502 5.10 -41.24 10.07
N GLY A 503 4.55 -41.67 11.19
CA GLY A 503 5.17 -42.52 12.17
C GLY A 503 4.11 -43.42 12.82
N LYS A 504 4.15 -43.60 14.14
CA LYS A 504 3.00 -44.14 14.86
C LYS A 504 1.83 -43.15 14.87
N GLY A 505 2.14 -41.89 15.07
CA GLY A 505 1.23 -40.77 14.85
C GLY A 505 1.53 -40.03 13.55
N LYS A 506 0.86 -38.92 13.34
CA LYS A 506 0.96 -38.11 12.12
C LYS A 506 1.36 -36.67 12.47
N VAL A 507 2.24 -36.06 11.67
CA VAL A 507 2.54 -34.62 11.76
C VAL A 507 2.28 -33.99 10.41
N ILE A 508 1.44 -32.97 10.36
CA ILE A 508 1.09 -32.22 9.15
C ILE A 508 1.45 -30.76 9.35
N ALA A 509 2.30 -30.24 8.48
CA ALA A 509 2.78 -28.87 8.55
C ALA A 509 2.23 -28.04 7.38
N PHE A 510 1.71 -26.88 7.69
CA PHE A 510 1.17 -25.90 6.73
C PHE A 510 1.98 -24.61 6.81
N GLY A 511 2.38 -24.08 5.68
CA GLY A 511 3.09 -22.79 5.58
C GLY A 511 2.17 -21.55 5.63
N ASP A 512 0.88 -21.74 5.84
CA ASP A 512 -0.15 -20.72 5.94
C ASP A 512 -1.25 -21.20 6.89
N LEU A 513 -1.90 -20.27 7.58
CA LEU A 513 -3.05 -20.53 8.43
C LEU A 513 -4.33 -19.88 7.82
N SER A 514 -4.18 -18.75 7.15
CA SER A 514 -5.31 -17.92 6.68
C SER A 514 -6.26 -18.63 5.73
N PHE A 515 -5.82 -19.71 5.08
CA PHE A 515 -6.68 -20.51 4.20
C PHE A 515 -7.81 -21.25 4.94
N LEU A 516 -7.75 -21.34 6.28
CA LEU A 516 -8.81 -21.92 7.13
C LEU A 516 -9.89 -20.90 7.48
N ASP A 517 -9.56 -19.61 7.43
CA ASP A 517 -10.43 -18.52 7.89
C ASP A 517 -11.48 -18.14 6.84
N GLU A 518 -12.65 -17.72 7.30
CA GLU A 518 -13.71 -17.19 6.43
C GLU A 518 -13.40 -15.73 6.03
N PRO A 519 -13.59 -15.36 4.76
CA PRO A 519 -14.14 -16.16 3.64
C PRO A 519 -13.11 -16.91 2.81
N PHE A 520 -11.84 -16.92 3.19
CA PHE A 520 -10.71 -17.43 2.40
C PHE A 520 -10.71 -18.95 2.27
N CYS A 521 -11.31 -19.64 3.23
CA CYS A 521 -11.50 -21.09 3.15
C CYS A 521 -12.40 -21.54 1.98
N TYR A 522 -13.18 -20.64 1.38
CA TYR A 522 -14.02 -20.94 0.22
C TYR A 522 -13.39 -20.58 -1.12
N VAL A 523 -12.12 -20.14 -1.12
CA VAL A 523 -11.40 -19.80 -2.35
C VAL A 523 -10.72 -21.03 -2.94
N GLY A 524 -10.90 -21.27 -4.24
CA GLY A 524 -10.37 -22.47 -4.91
C GLY A 524 -10.87 -23.75 -4.23
N ASP A 525 -9.95 -24.72 -4.06
CA ASP A 525 -10.22 -25.99 -3.39
C ASP A 525 -9.88 -25.97 -1.89
N ASN A 526 -9.71 -24.79 -1.25
CA ASN A 526 -9.33 -24.69 0.17
C ASN A 526 -10.32 -25.40 1.09
N TYR A 527 -11.61 -25.26 0.82
CA TYR A 527 -12.63 -25.95 1.64
C TYR A 527 -12.53 -27.47 1.51
N ARG A 528 -12.21 -28.00 0.34
CA ARG A 528 -11.98 -29.43 0.13
C ARG A 528 -10.70 -29.89 0.84
N LEU A 529 -9.64 -29.11 0.82
CA LEU A 529 -8.42 -29.37 1.59
C LEU A 529 -8.74 -29.51 3.08
N MET A 530 -9.53 -28.58 3.63
CA MET A 530 -9.96 -28.61 5.02
C MET A 530 -10.85 -29.85 5.31
N GLN A 531 -11.76 -30.22 4.41
CA GLN A 531 -12.57 -31.45 4.56
C GLN A 531 -11.70 -32.72 4.56
N ASN A 532 -10.67 -32.77 3.70
CA ASN A 532 -9.72 -33.87 3.69
C ASN A 532 -8.92 -33.93 5.00
N LEU A 533 -8.48 -32.77 5.52
CA LEU A 533 -7.81 -32.67 6.82
C LEU A 533 -8.69 -33.20 7.95
N VAL A 534 -9.95 -32.79 7.99
CA VAL A 534 -10.94 -33.31 8.98
C VAL A 534 -11.10 -34.81 8.84
N SER A 535 -11.07 -35.38 7.63
CA SER A 535 -11.12 -36.82 7.42
C SER A 535 -9.92 -37.53 8.04
N ILE A 536 -8.70 -37.03 7.80
CA ILE A 536 -7.46 -37.57 8.40
C ILE A 536 -7.53 -37.52 9.93
N ILE A 537 -7.95 -36.39 10.51
CA ILE A 537 -8.10 -36.26 11.98
C ILE A 537 -9.08 -37.30 12.53
N THR A 538 -10.21 -37.50 11.86
CA THR A 538 -11.30 -38.34 12.38
C THR A 538 -11.15 -39.81 12.06
N GLU A 539 -10.30 -40.21 11.10
CA GLU A 539 -9.98 -41.61 10.76
C GLU A 539 -8.93 -42.22 11.66
N ALA A 540 -8.09 -41.41 12.30
CA ALA A 540 -7.03 -41.87 13.21
C ALA A 540 -7.54 -42.68 14.44
N HIS A 541 -8.83 -42.85 14.63
CA HIS A 541 -9.51 -43.55 15.71
C HIS A 541 -10.46 -44.69 15.27
N ARG A 542 -10.27 -45.22 14.07
CA ARG A 542 -11.00 -46.43 13.66
C ARG A 542 -10.27 -47.71 13.95
#